data_3b6d9420a2d011416a2ed61ea50628fa
#
_entry.id   3b6d9420a2d011416a2ed61ea50628fa
#
_cell.length_a   1.000
_cell.length_b   1.000
_cell.length_c   1.000
_cell.angle_alpha   90.00
_cell.angle_beta   90.00
_cell.angle_gamma   90.00
#
_symmetry.space_group_name_H-M   'P 1'
#
loop_
_entity.id
_entity.type
_entity.pdbx_description
1 polymer ?
#
loop_
_entity_poly.entity_id
_entity_poly.type
_entity_poly.pdbx_seq_one_letter_code
_entity_poly.pdbx_strand_id
1 'polypeptide(L)'
;MYRYNVGEQFLFCDTIHYKEVKLNIDSSKLFHLDEFNLKEESYEIIYSQVRSNMYIAGILDLTKTYGNENKKKLYKCQPDDKRIPIFLIPYQIPTHFDKSKHHLYITFQYKRWDEKHPYGTITNNLGNVIELSNTYEYMLYCKSLNQPIQHFTKKSIEELRKHENVIDEITQYYQLPTKKGHIFTIDSTKSVDYDDAISIENSIVSVYISNVAIVLDYLNLWDSFSKRISTIYLPDKKRSMLPGVLSDCICSLKQKTSRICLVKEFEFCNGIGKCINTYVCKANISRNYGFYDEKLLNHKDYENLKKIVGVNTTNDLISKLMILYNLILRQALINRS
;
A
#
# COMPACT_ATOMS: atom_id res chain seq x y z
N MET A 1 -3.10 -30.09 -17.21
CA MET A 1 -3.77 -29.19 -16.26
C MET A 1 -4.48 -28.10 -17.06
N TYR A 2 -5.71 -27.80 -16.73
CA TYR A 2 -6.55 -26.84 -17.46
C TYR A 2 -6.93 -25.69 -16.55
N ARG A 3 -7.17 -24.50 -17.13
CA ARG A 3 -7.68 -23.33 -16.43
C ARG A 3 -9.00 -22.89 -17.05
N TYR A 4 -10.00 -22.64 -16.20
CA TYR A 4 -11.32 -22.21 -16.64
C TYR A 4 -11.41 -20.69 -16.76
N ASN A 5 -11.73 -20.20 -17.95
CA ASN A 5 -11.98 -18.79 -18.20
C ASN A 5 -13.47 -18.55 -18.51
N VAL A 6 -14.08 -17.61 -17.78
CA VAL A 6 -15.42 -17.11 -18.05
C VAL A 6 -15.33 -15.94 -19.03
N GLY A 7 -15.99 -16.05 -20.16
CA GLY A 7 -16.08 -15.01 -21.19
C GLY A 7 -17.37 -15.17 -21.99
N GLU A 8 -17.47 -14.52 -23.18
CA GLU A 8 -18.61 -14.68 -24.10
C GLU A 8 -18.76 -16.14 -24.58
N GLN A 9 -17.66 -16.87 -24.62
CA GLN A 9 -17.62 -18.31 -24.80
C GLN A 9 -16.79 -18.90 -23.65
N PHE A 10 -17.30 -19.99 -23.05
CA PHE A 10 -16.57 -20.74 -22.01
C PHE A 10 -15.35 -21.42 -22.64
N LEU A 11 -14.17 -20.85 -22.44
CA LEU A 11 -12.91 -21.36 -22.95
C LEU A 11 -12.07 -21.91 -21.80
N PHE A 12 -11.41 -23.04 -22.06
CA PHE A 12 -10.41 -23.62 -21.18
C PHE A 12 -9.03 -23.41 -21.79
N CYS A 13 -8.06 -23.03 -20.97
CA CYS A 13 -6.67 -22.89 -21.40
C CYS A 13 -5.85 -24.07 -20.92
N ASP A 14 -5.05 -24.65 -21.81
CA ASP A 14 -3.97 -25.53 -21.40
C ASP A 14 -2.89 -24.67 -20.73
N THR A 15 -2.67 -24.88 -19.43
CA THR A 15 -1.72 -24.07 -18.65
C THR A 15 -0.26 -24.33 -18.99
N ILE A 16 0.03 -25.43 -19.70
CA ILE A 16 1.40 -25.76 -20.13
C ILE A 16 1.77 -25.01 -21.41
N HIS A 17 0.84 -24.99 -22.38
CA HIS A 17 1.09 -24.41 -23.70
C HIS A 17 0.31 -23.10 -23.96
N TYR A 18 -0.47 -22.62 -22.98
CA TYR A 18 -1.36 -21.46 -23.10
C TYR A 18 -2.32 -21.55 -24.33
N LYS A 19 -2.68 -22.77 -24.73
CA LYS A 19 -3.57 -23.00 -25.86
C LYS A 19 -5.02 -23.08 -25.37
N GLU A 20 -5.90 -22.37 -26.06
CA GLU A 20 -7.34 -22.47 -25.82
C GLU A 20 -7.87 -23.85 -26.32
N VAL A 21 -8.61 -24.54 -25.45
CA VAL A 21 -9.17 -25.84 -25.71
C VAL A 21 -10.65 -25.86 -25.36
N LYS A 22 -11.49 -26.35 -26.25
CA LYS A 22 -12.91 -26.62 -25.97
C LYS A 22 -13.03 -27.98 -25.34
N LEU A 23 -13.59 -28.06 -24.14
CA LEU A 23 -13.83 -29.30 -23.42
C LEU A 23 -15.33 -29.49 -23.25
N ASN A 24 -15.79 -30.74 -23.40
CA ASN A 24 -17.17 -31.12 -23.16
C ASN A 24 -17.32 -31.65 -21.72
N ILE A 25 -17.28 -30.72 -20.74
CA ILE A 25 -17.49 -31.04 -19.32
C ILE A 25 -18.53 -30.10 -18.72
N ASP A 26 -19.18 -30.54 -17.63
CA ASP A 26 -20.05 -29.68 -16.84
C ASP A 26 -19.23 -28.67 -16.08
N SER A 27 -19.23 -27.41 -16.55
CA SER A 27 -18.54 -26.30 -15.93
C SER A 27 -19.39 -25.51 -14.91
N SER A 28 -20.60 -26.00 -14.61
CA SER A 28 -21.60 -25.28 -13.79
C SER A 28 -21.09 -24.92 -12.39
N LYS A 29 -20.08 -25.63 -11.88
CA LYS A 29 -19.49 -25.43 -10.55
C LYS A 29 -18.01 -25.03 -10.58
N LEU A 30 -17.52 -24.49 -11.70
CA LEU A 30 -16.18 -23.92 -11.81
C LEU A 30 -16.23 -22.40 -11.66
N PHE A 31 -15.31 -21.86 -10.89
CA PHE A 31 -15.06 -20.41 -10.83
C PHE A 31 -14.06 -19.98 -11.90
N HIS A 32 -14.13 -18.73 -12.28
CA HIS A 32 -13.14 -18.12 -13.16
C HIS A 32 -11.72 -18.32 -12.59
N LEU A 33 -10.78 -18.75 -13.43
CA LEU A 33 -9.40 -19.11 -13.12
C LEU A 33 -9.22 -20.34 -12.20
N ASP A 34 -10.25 -21.18 -12.04
CA ASP A 34 -10.05 -22.48 -11.41
C ASP A 34 -9.11 -23.34 -12.27
N GLU A 35 -8.11 -23.94 -11.67
CA GLU A 35 -7.20 -24.90 -12.27
C GLU A 35 -7.62 -26.31 -11.90
N PHE A 36 -7.70 -27.22 -12.88
CA PHE A 36 -8.23 -28.56 -12.68
C PHE A 36 -7.57 -29.60 -13.61
N ASN A 37 -7.62 -30.83 -13.21
CA ASN A 37 -7.33 -32.02 -14.07
C ASN A 37 -8.59 -32.69 -14.48
N LEU A 38 -8.61 -33.22 -15.72
CA LEU A 38 -9.70 -34.10 -16.21
C LEU A 38 -9.56 -35.50 -15.63
N LYS A 39 -10.69 -36.07 -15.25
CA LYS A 39 -10.92 -37.49 -15.03
C LYS A 39 -11.99 -37.93 -16.04
N GLU A 40 -12.11 -39.19 -16.36
CA GLU A 40 -12.94 -39.75 -17.47
C GLU A 40 -14.23 -38.97 -17.77
N GLU A 41 -15.11 -38.74 -16.80
CA GLU A 41 -16.35 -37.95 -16.95
C GLU A 41 -16.47 -36.80 -15.97
N SER A 42 -15.41 -36.47 -15.26
CA SER A 42 -15.39 -35.45 -14.20
C SER A 42 -14.11 -34.63 -14.20
N TYR A 43 -13.99 -33.71 -13.27
CA TYR A 43 -12.76 -32.94 -13.05
C TYR A 43 -12.40 -32.87 -11.58
N GLU A 44 -11.12 -32.73 -11.30
CA GLU A 44 -10.59 -32.48 -9.95
C GLU A 44 -9.94 -31.12 -9.88
N ILE A 45 -10.44 -30.27 -8.99
CA ILE A 45 -9.90 -28.91 -8.81
C ILE A 45 -8.59 -29.01 -8.07
N ILE A 46 -7.52 -28.51 -8.70
CA ILE A 46 -6.17 -28.46 -8.14
C ILE A 46 -5.97 -27.15 -7.39
N TYR A 47 -6.40 -26.02 -7.98
CA TYR A 47 -6.30 -24.69 -7.38
C TYR A 47 -7.54 -23.87 -7.72
N SER A 48 -7.99 -23.07 -6.74
CA SER A 48 -9.09 -22.13 -6.92
C SER A 48 -8.83 -20.89 -6.12
N GLN A 49 -8.61 -19.77 -6.80
CA GLN A 49 -8.44 -18.48 -6.15
C GLN A 49 -9.68 -18.10 -5.34
N VAL A 50 -10.89 -18.37 -5.86
CA VAL A 50 -12.14 -18.03 -5.17
C VAL A 50 -12.34 -18.88 -3.91
N ARG A 51 -12.05 -20.20 -3.98
CA ARG A 51 -12.23 -21.12 -2.84
C ARG A 51 -11.21 -20.88 -1.72
N SER A 52 -10.01 -20.42 -2.07
CA SER A 52 -8.95 -20.14 -1.12
C SER A 52 -8.98 -18.69 -0.57
N ASN A 53 -9.75 -17.79 -1.21
CA ASN A 53 -9.82 -16.39 -0.79
C ASN A 53 -10.70 -16.23 0.45
N MET A 54 -10.12 -15.71 1.53
CA MET A 54 -10.84 -15.42 2.77
C MET A 54 -11.65 -14.11 2.74
N TYR A 55 -11.41 -13.23 1.75
CA TYR A 55 -11.99 -11.89 1.69
C TYR A 55 -12.50 -11.55 0.30
N ILE A 56 -13.51 -12.27 -0.18
CA ILE A 56 -14.19 -11.92 -1.42
C ILE A 56 -15.11 -10.73 -1.13
N ALA A 57 -14.87 -9.61 -1.80
CA ALA A 57 -15.71 -8.42 -1.63
C ALA A 57 -17.04 -8.58 -2.40
N GLY A 58 -18.16 -8.16 -1.79
CA GLY A 58 -19.47 -8.25 -2.43
C GLY A 58 -20.53 -7.37 -1.74
N ILE A 59 -21.63 -7.21 -2.45
CA ILE A 59 -22.83 -6.49 -1.97
C ILE A 59 -23.90 -7.50 -1.59
N LEU A 60 -24.29 -7.49 -0.30
CA LEU A 60 -25.37 -8.31 0.24
C LEU A 60 -26.70 -7.61 0.05
N ASP A 61 -27.58 -8.21 -0.76
CA ASP A 61 -28.93 -7.70 -1.03
C ASP A 61 -29.92 -8.16 0.05
N LEU A 62 -30.34 -7.23 0.90
CA LEU A 62 -31.27 -7.50 1.99
C LEU A 62 -32.76 -7.38 1.59
N THR A 63 -33.08 -7.13 0.33
CA THR A 63 -34.47 -6.94 -0.13
C THR A 63 -35.28 -8.21 -0.16
N LYS A 64 -34.64 -9.34 -0.55
CA LYS A 64 -35.31 -10.64 -0.71
C LYS A 64 -34.54 -11.76 -0.04
N THR A 65 -35.26 -12.75 0.48
CA THR A 65 -34.70 -13.94 1.12
C THR A 65 -34.86 -15.16 0.22
N TYR A 66 -33.92 -16.10 0.32
CA TYR A 66 -33.82 -17.28 -0.53
C TYR A 66 -33.73 -18.59 0.28
N GLY A 67 -34.44 -18.65 1.40
CA GLY A 67 -34.43 -19.77 2.33
C GLY A 67 -33.76 -19.46 3.66
N ASN A 68 -33.42 -20.50 4.41
CA ASN A 68 -32.77 -20.39 5.70
C ASN A 68 -31.62 -21.41 5.82
N GLU A 69 -30.57 -21.02 6.50
CA GLU A 69 -29.49 -21.93 6.93
C GLU A 69 -29.16 -21.62 8.39
N ASN A 70 -29.15 -22.65 9.26
CA ASN A 70 -28.81 -22.53 10.69
C ASN A 70 -29.57 -21.38 11.40
N LYS A 71 -30.90 -21.32 11.20
CA LYS A 71 -31.79 -20.27 11.77
C LYS A 71 -31.57 -18.86 11.22
N LYS A 72 -30.65 -18.65 10.27
CA LYS A 72 -30.43 -17.37 9.59
C LYS A 72 -31.07 -17.39 8.22
N LYS A 73 -31.59 -16.25 7.78
CA LYS A 73 -32.12 -16.09 6.41
C LYS A 73 -30.97 -16.02 5.40
N LEU A 74 -31.19 -16.61 4.24
CA LEU A 74 -30.26 -16.57 3.11
C LEU A 74 -30.55 -15.34 2.25
N TYR A 75 -29.52 -14.60 1.94
CA TYR A 75 -29.56 -13.43 1.07
C TYR A 75 -28.58 -13.63 -0.11
N LYS A 76 -28.90 -13.00 -1.25
CA LYS A 76 -27.99 -12.95 -2.38
C LYS A 76 -26.86 -11.96 -2.11
N CYS A 77 -25.65 -12.37 -2.43
CA CYS A 77 -24.48 -11.51 -2.44
C CYS A 77 -23.88 -11.48 -3.85
N GLN A 78 -23.82 -10.30 -4.43
CA GLN A 78 -23.15 -10.07 -5.71
C GLN A 78 -21.68 -9.76 -5.43
N PRO A 79 -20.72 -10.63 -5.84
CA PRO A 79 -19.29 -10.31 -5.80
C PRO A 79 -18.95 -9.08 -6.64
N ASP A 80 -17.90 -8.34 -6.29
CA ASP A 80 -17.40 -7.22 -7.08
C ASP A 80 -16.91 -7.68 -8.46
N ASP A 81 -16.17 -8.79 -8.50
CA ASP A 81 -15.82 -9.47 -9.75
C ASP A 81 -17.05 -10.16 -10.34
N LYS A 82 -17.61 -9.57 -11.39
CA LYS A 82 -18.82 -10.07 -12.06
C LYS A 82 -18.62 -11.42 -12.78
N ARG A 83 -17.39 -11.90 -12.92
CA ARG A 83 -17.09 -13.23 -13.43
C ARG A 83 -17.36 -14.33 -12.39
N ILE A 84 -17.50 -13.95 -11.12
CA ILE A 84 -17.86 -14.82 -10.02
C ILE A 84 -19.39 -14.84 -9.89
N PRO A 85 -20.04 -16.01 -9.80
CA PRO A 85 -21.49 -16.10 -9.68
C PRO A 85 -22.00 -15.51 -8.34
N ILE A 86 -23.30 -15.21 -8.30
CA ILE A 86 -23.99 -14.77 -7.10
C ILE A 86 -23.94 -15.86 -6.03
N PHE A 87 -23.59 -15.49 -4.81
CA PHE A 87 -23.57 -16.37 -3.64
C PHE A 87 -24.84 -16.23 -2.80
N LEU A 88 -25.20 -17.32 -2.10
CA LEU A 88 -26.16 -17.31 -1.00
C LEU A 88 -25.42 -17.21 0.34
N ILE A 89 -25.74 -16.21 1.12
CA ILE A 89 -25.05 -15.91 2.38
C ILE A 89 -26.03 -15.83 3.53
N PRO A 90 -25.85 -16.64 4.61
CA PRO A 90 -26.71 -16.57 5.79
C PRO A 90 -26.40 -15.31 6.59
N TYR A 91 -27.41 -14.48 6.82
CA TYR A 91 -27.31 -13.26 7.60
C TYR A 91 -28.52 -13.06 8.48
N GLN A 92 -28.30 -12.52 9.68
CA GLN A 92 -29.37 -12.13 10.60
C GLN A 92 -29.33 -10.62 10.77
N ILE A 93 -30.40 -9.94 10.31
CA ILE A 93 -30.54 -8.50 10.48
C ILE A 93 -30.67 -8.19 11.98
N PRO A 94 -29.86 -7.26 12.51
CA PRO A 94 -29.96 -6.84 13.92
C PRO A 94 -31.35 -6.27 14.22
N THR A 95 -31.87 -6.48 15.42
CA THR A 95 -33.23 -6.06 15.85
C THR A 95 -33.43 -4.54 15.89
N HIS A 96 -32.36 -3.78 16.03
CA HIS A 96 -32.37 -2.31 16.07
C HIS A 96 -32.07 -1.68 14.68
N PHE A 97 -32.18 -2.45 13.63
CA PHE A 97 -31.92 -1.97 12.28
C PHE A 97 -33.08 -1.07 11.83
N ASP A 98 -32.74 0.10 11.28
CA ASP A 98 -33.73 1.04 10.72
C ASP A 98 -34.60 0.35 9.66
N LYS A 99 -35.87 0.77 9.51
CA LYS A 99 -36.86 0.16 8.59
C LYS A 99 -36.43 0.21 7.12
N SER A 100 -35.49 1.07 6.75
CA SER A 100 -34.87 1.09 5.42
C SER A 100 -33.87 -0.04 5.28
N LYS A 101 -34.27 -1.12 4.61
CA LYS A 101 -33.38 -2.26 4.29
C LYS A 101 -32.34 -1.85 3.24
N HIS A 102 -31.26 -1.27 3.69
CA HIS A 102 -30.15 -0.94 2.80
C HIS A 102 -29.28 -2.17 2.57
N HIS A 103 -28.71 -2.28 1.37
CA HIS A 103 -27.68 -3.27 1.06
C HIS A 103 -26.44 -3.05 1.91
N LEU A 104 -25.68 -4.10 2.13
CA LEU A 104 -24.43 -4.06 2.89
C LEU A 104 -23.23 -4.37 2.00
N TYR A 105 -22.18 -3.61 2.17
CA TYR A 105 -20.85 -4.04 1.76
C TYR A 105 -20.34 -5.09 2.75
N ILE A 106 -19.94 -6.23 2.22
CA ILE A 106 -19.38 -7.31 3.03
C ILE A 106 -18.12 -7.87 2.37
N THR A 107 -17.32 -8.56 3.19
CA THR A 107 -16.43 -9.59 2.68
C THR A 107 -16.90 -10.95 3.14
N PHE A 108 -16.68 -11.96 2.33
CA PHE A 108 -17.09 -13.32 2.61
C PHE A 108 -16.08 -14.31 2.04
N GLN A 109 -16.14 -15.56 2.52
CA GLN A 109 -15.39 -16.69 1.97
C GLN A 109 -16.32 -17.75 1.42
N TYR A 110 -15.84 -18.53 0.45
CA TYR A 110 -16.52 -19.69 -0.08
C TYR A 110 -16.75 -20.75 1.00
N LYS A 111 -17.91 -21.39 0.99
CA LYS A 111 -18.25 -22.48 1.91
C LYS A 111 -18.48 -23.79 1.17
N ARG A 112 -19.42 -23.83 0.23
CA ARG A 112 -19.82 -25.00 -0.58
C ARG A 112 -20.60 -24.58 -1.82
N TRP A 113 -20.71 -25.49 -2.77
CA TRP A 113 -21.52 -25.29 -3.99
C TRP A 113 -22.24 -26.58 -4.35
N ASP A 114 -23.37 -26.88 -3.72
CA ASP A 114 -24.15 -28.11 -3.93
C ASP A 114 -25.29 -27.87 -4.90
N GLU A 115 -25.92 -26.70 -4.82
CA GLU A 115 -27.11 -26.31 -5.59
C GLU A 115 -26.76 -25.31 -6.71
N LYS A 116 -27.77 -24.56 -7.18
CA LYS A 116 -27.65 -23.57 -8.27
C LYS A 116 -26.65 -22.45 -7.94
N HIS A 117 -26.60 -21.98 -6.68
CA HIS A 117 -25.73 -20.90 -6.24
C HIS A 117 -24.70 -21.42 -5.22
N PRO A 118 -23.48 -20.95 -5.27
CA PRO A 118 -22.52 -21.21 -4.20
C PRO A 118 -22.95 -20.55 -2.90
N TYR A 119 -22.56 -21.15 -1.79
CA TYR A 119 -22.77 -20.65 -0.43
C TYR A 119 -21.48 -20.03 0.11
N GLY A 120 -21.62 -18.92 0.84
CA GLY A 120 -20.50 -18.26 1.50
C GLY A 120 -20.78 -17.95 2.96
N THR A 121 -19.73 -17.58 3.67
CA THR A 121 -19.80 -17.15 5.08
C THR A 121 -19.20 -15.77 5.18
N ILE A 122 -19.91 -14.82 5.83
CA ILE A 122 -19.40 -13.46 6.06
C ILE A 122 -18.11 -13.51 6.89
N THR A 123 -17.08 -12.86 6.42
CA THR A 123 -15.83 -12.61 7.17
C THR A 123 -15.84 -11.24 7.82
N ASN A 124 -16.28 -10.18 7.10
CA ASN A 124 -16.47 -8.86 7.68
C ASN A 124 -17.77 -8.22 7.15
N ASN A 125 -18.44 -7.48 8.02
CA ASN A 125 -19.49 -6.55 7.65
C ASN A 125 -18.88 -5.15 7.59
N LEU A 126 -18.80 -4.57 6.41
CA LEU A 126 -18.19 -3.25 6.17
C LEU A 126 -19.18 -2.11 6.36
N GLY A 127 -20.49 -2.44 6.44
CA GLY A 127 -21.54 -1.46 6.70
C GLY A 127 -22.44 -1.17 5.51
N ASN A 128 -23.28 -0.15 5.66
CA ASN A 128 -24.29 0.22 4.71
C ASN A 128 -23.69 0.84 3.44
N VAL A 129 -24.22 0.47 2.25
CA VAL A 129 -23.77 0.98 0.95
C VAL A 129 -23.98 2.49 0.76
N ILE A 130 -24.87 3.13 1.54
CA ILE A 130 -25.14 4.57 1.46
C ILE A 130 -24.00 5.39 2.07
N GLU A 131 -23.25 4.82 3.02
CA GLU A 131 -22.18 5.52 3.69
C GLU A 131 -20.89 5.51 2.86
N LEU A 132 -20.42 6.69 2.49
CA LEU A 132 -19.24 6.86 1.65
C LEU A 132 -17.96 6.27 2.29
N SER A 133 -17.82 6.36 3.60
CA SER A 133 -16.70 5.74 4.35
C SER A 133 -16.63 4.22 4.17
N ASN A 134 -17.80 3.55 4.14
CA ASN A 134 -17.89 2.11 3.90
C ASN A 134 -17.54 1.76 2.46
N THR A 135 -17.87 2.64 1.50
CA THR A 135 -17.49 2.49 0.10
C THR A 135 -15.98 2.48 -0.05
N TYR A 136 -15.25 3.37 0.64
CA TYR A 136 -13.79 3.39 0.59
C TYR A 136 -13.18 2.10 1.14
N GLU A 137 -13.67 1.61 2.28
CA GLU A 137 -13.19 0.32 2.82
C GLU A 137 -13.50 -0.85 1.87
N TYR A 138 -14.72 -0.88 1.30
CA TYR A 138 -15.10 -1.87 0.29
C TYR A 138 -14.17 -1.87 -0.92
N MET A 139 -13.85 -0.69 -1.48
CA MET A 139 -12.95 -0.56 -2.62
C MET A 139 -11.53 -1.08 -2.32
N LEU A 140 -11.04 -0.93 -1.09
CA LEU A 140 -9.75 -1.50 -0.70
C LEU A 140 -9.75 -3.03 -0.78
N TYR A 141 -10.85 -3.68 -0.37
CA TYR A 141 -10.99 -5.13 -0.54
C TYR A 141 -11.13 -5.54 -2.00
N CYS A 142 -11.93 -4.81 -2.81
CA CYS A 142 -12.07 -5.09 -4.25
C CYS A 142 -10.72 -5.05 -4.99
N LYS A 143 -9.79 -4.21 -4.55
CA LYS A 143 -8.44 -4.04 -5.15
C LYS A 143 -7.36 -4.84 -4.43
N SER A 144 -7.71 -5.69 -3.45
CA SER A 144 -6.75 -6.44 -2.60
C SER A 144 -5.74 -5.54 -1.87
N LEU A 145 -6.12 -4.28 -1.60
CA LEU A 145 -5.28 -3.28 -0.93
C LEU A 145 -5.55 -3.20 0.57
N ASN A 146 -6.55 -3.91 1.08
CA ASN A 146 -6.85 -3.96 2.51
C ASN A 146 -5.87 -4.92 3.21
N GLN A 147 -4.71 -4.39 3.58
CA GLN A 147 -3.70 -5.14 4.35
C GLN A 147 -3.66 -4.61 5.79
N PRO A 148 -3.78 -5.50 6.81
CA PRO A 148 -3.76 -5.09 8.21
C PRO A 148 -2.39 -4.56 8.62
N ILE A 149 -2.36 -3.50 9.45
CA ILE A 149 -1.13 -2.90 9.98
C ILE A 149 -1.03 -3.02 11.51
N GLN A 150 -2.04 -3.54 12.17
CA GLN A 150 -2.15 -3.52 13.64
C GLN A 150 -1.02 -4.28 14.33
N HIS A 151 -0.66 -5.45 13.82
CA HIS A 151 0.45 -6.24 14.37
C HIS A 151 1.78 -5.49 14.25
N PHE A 152 2.06 -4.93 13.08
CA PHE A 152 3.27 -4.12 12.86
C PHE A 152 3.29 -2.87 13.75
N THR A 153 2.15 -2.19 13.90
CA THR A 153 2.03 -1.03 14.79
C THR A 153 2.35 -1.40 16.25
N LYS A 154 1.76 -2.51 16.73
CA LYS A 154 1.98 -2.97 18.09
C LYS A 154 3.45 -3.31 18.34
N LYS A 155 4.06 -4.08 17.45
CA LYS A 155 5.49 -4.44 17.53
C LYS A 155 6.39 -3.21 17.48
N SER A 156 6.13 -2.26 16.57
CA SER A 156 6.91 -1.02 16.48
C SER A 156 6.88 -0.22 17.80
N ILE A 157 5.71 -0.13 18.44
CA ILE A 157 5.58 0.58 19.73
C ILE A 157 6.31 -0.19 20.83
N GLU A 158 6.19 -1.52 20.89
CA GLU A 158 6.86 -2.36 21.87
C GLU A 158 8.38 -2.24 21.79
N GLU A 159 8.94 -2.31 20.56
CA GLU A 159 10.38 -2.18 20.37
C GLU A 159 10.88 -0.78 20.69
N LEU A 160 10.22 0.27 20.17
CA LEU A 160 10.62 1.65 20.45
C LEU A 160 10.65 2.00 21.95
N ARG A 161 9.80 1.40 22.77
CA ARG A 161 9.77 1.62 24.22
C ARG A 161 11.00 1.12 24.96
N LYS A 162 11.78 0.23 24.34
CA LYS A 162 13.01 -0.33 24.95
C LYS A 162 14.22 0.61 24.78
N HIS A 163 14.08 1.68 24.02
CA HIS A 163 15.13 2.62 23.66
C HIS A 163 14.82 4.02 24.20
N GLU A 164 15.80 4.68 24.76
CA GLU A 164 15.66 6.08 25.20
C GLU A 164 15.77 7.05 24.03
N ASN A 165 16.77 6.81 23.15
CA ASN A 165 16.98 7.60 21.95
C ASN A 165 17.46 6.72 20.80
N VAL A 166 16.53 6.11 20.10
CA VAL A 166 16.80 5.16 19.01
C VAL A 166 17.68 5.76 17.90
N ILE A 167 17.58 7.07 17.63
CA ILE A 167 18.38 7.73 16.59
C ILE A 167 19.85 7.81 16.98
N ASP A 168 20.14 8.15 18.23
CA ASP A 168 21.52 8.21 18.73
C ASP A 168 22.12 6.80 18.86
N GLU A 169 21.34 5.84 19.32
CA GLU A 169 21.74 4.44 19.41
C GLU A 169 22.07 3.85 18.04
N ILE A 170 21.23 4.04 17.01
CA ILE A 170 21.52 3.66 15.62
C ILE A 170 22.78 4.35 15.12
N THR A 171 22.95 5.65 15.41
CA THR A 171 24.12 6.41 14.99
C THR A 171 25.40 5.81 15.56
N GLN A 172 25.40 5.43 16.82
CA GLN A 172 26.53 4.81 17.49
C GLN A 172 26.80 3.39 16.98
N TYR A 173 25.76 2.58 16.87
CA TYR A 173 25.84 1.17 16.43
C TYR A 173 26.45 1.06 15.03
N TYR A 174 25.99 1.86 14.08
CA TYR A 174 26.49 1.86 12.70
C TYR A 174 27.62 2.87 12.45
N GLN A 175 28.10 3.57 13.47
CA GLN A 175 29.17 4.59 13.40
C GLN A 175 28.89 5.64 12.31
N LEU A 176 27.66 6.16 12.26
CA LEU A 176 27.22 7.06 11.21
C LEU A 176 27.77 8.48 11.41
N PRO A 177 28.22 9.17 10.35
CA PRO A 177 28.61 10.55 10.42
C PRO A 177 27.39 11.44 10.73
N THR A 178 27.63 12.61 11.36
CA THR A 178 26.59 13.59 11.61
C THR A 178 26.72 14.77 10.65
N LYS A 179 25.65 15.04 9.88
CA LYS A 179 25.55 16.22 9.03
C LYS A 179 24.79 17.34 9.74
N LYS A 180 25.42 18.53 9.74
CA LYS A 180 24.89 19.78 10.30
C LYS A 180 24.83 20.81 9.17
N GLY A 181 24.20 21.95 9.43
CA GLY A 181 24.06 23.04 8.46
C GLY A 181 22.60 23.32 8.16
N HIS A 182 22.33 24.05 7.10
CA HIS A 182 20.99 24.40 6.67
C HIS A 182 20.38 23.25 5.86
N ILE A 183 19.89 22.23 6.56
CA ILE A 183 19.16 21.08 5.95
C ILE A 183 17.67 21.35 6.17
N PHE A 184 16.89 21.39 5.08
CA PHE A 184 15.49 21.76 5.13
C PHE A 184 14.63 20.94 4.18
N THR A 185 13.34 20.82 4.52
CA THR A 185 12.33 20.21 3.66
C THR A 185 11.48 21.27 2.99
N ILE A 186 10.84 20.94 1.86
CA ILE A 186 9.87 21.80 1.19
C ILE A 186 8.65 20.95 0.84
N ASP A 187 7.54 21.18 1.54
CA ASP A 187 6.35 20.36 1.46
C ASP A 187 5.07 21.19 1.37
N SER A 188 3.93 20.53 1.24
CA SER A 188 2.64 21.17 1.43
C SER A 188 2.49 21.67 2.87
N THR A 189 1.81 22.78 3.06
CA THR A 189 1.52 23.34 4.42
C THR A 189 0.71 22.39 5.30
N LYS A 190 0.09 21.36 4.72
CA LYS A 190 -0.70 20.34 5.43
C LYS A 190 0.07 19.03 5.65
N SER A 191 1.33 18.94 5.23
CA SER A 191 2.16 17.74 5.42
C SER A 191 2.47 17.51 6.88
N VAL A 192 2.43 16.26 7.30
CA VAL A 192 2.75 15.80 8.66
C VAL A 192 3.92 14.80 8.67
N ASP A 193 4.19 14.19 7.54
CA ASP A 193 5.29 13.31 7.23
C ASP A 193 6.19 13.99 6.19
N TYR A 194 7.46 14.09 6.52
CA TYR A 194 8.50 14.73 5.71
C TYR A 194 9.53 13.67 5.36
N ASP A 195 9.56 13.24 4.11
CA ASP A 195 10.38 12.11 3.68
C ASP A 195 11.71 12.54 3.04
N ASP A 196 11.77 13.75 2.48
CA ASP A 196 12.93 14.30 1.80
C ASP A 196 13.33 15.67 2.32
N ALA A 197 14.65 15.92 2.32
CA ALA A 197 15.23 17.20 2.63
C ALA A 197 16.40 17.52 1.71
N ILE A 198 16.76 18.77 1.65
CA ILE A 198 17.83 19.28 0.78
C ILE A 198 18.77 20.19 1.57
N SER A 199 20.03 20.24 1.14
CA SER A 199 20.97 21.29 1.52
C SER A 199 21.90 21.64 0.37
N ILE A 200 22.56 22.78 0.49
CA ILE A 200 23.62 23.19 -0.42
C ILE A 200 24.82 23.64 0.38
N GLU A 201 25.98 23.13 0.03
CA GLU A 201 27.26 23.52 0.62
C GLU A 201 28.34 23.50 -0.46
N ASN A 202 29.09 24.61 -0.62
CA ASN A 202 30.16 24.73 -1.64
C ASN A 202 29.73 24.27 -3.05
N SER A 203 28.55 24.66 -3.49
CA SER A 203 27.95 24.27 -4.78
C SER A 203 27.57 22.78 -4.92
N ILE A 204 27.76 21.97 -3.90
CA ILE A 204 27.30 20.58 -3.83
C ILE A 204 25.88 20.60 -3.28
N VAL A 205 24.96 19.99 -4.03
CA VAL A 205 23.56 19.81 -3.62
C VAL A 205 23.41 18.44 -2.99
N SER A 206 23.01 18.39 -1.73
CA SER A 206 22.75 17.14 -1.01
C SER A 206 21.25 16.91 -0.90
N VAL A 207 20.80 15.70 -1.26
CA VAL A 207 19.42 15.24 -1.09
C VAL A 207 19.41 14.15 -0.04
N TYR A 208 18.57 14.33 0.97
CA TYR A 208 18.41 13.45 2.11
C TYR A 208 17.05 12.76 2.03
N ILE A 209 17.03 11.44 2.05
CA ILE A 209 15.79 10.67 2.15
C ILE A 209 15.81 9.92 3.49
N SER A 210 14.69 9.97 4.20
CA SER A 210 14.54 9.24 5.46
C SER A 210 14.84 7.75 5.28
N ASN A 211 15.81 7.22 6.06
CA ASN A 211 16.21 5.84 5.94
C ASN A 211 15.44 4.95 6.92
N VAL A 212 14.21 4.61 6.53
CA VAL A 212 13.32 3.72 7.30
C VAL A 212 13.92 2.33 7.45
N ALA A 213 14.60 1.82 6.42
CA ALA A 213 15.13 0.46 6.40
C ALA A 213 16.10 0.20 7.57
N ILE A 214 17.05 1.11 7.80
CA ILE A 214 18.02 0.95 8.90
C ILE A 214 17.35 0.98 10.28
N VAL A 215 16.24 1.73 10.42
CA VAL A 215 15.44 1.75 11.65
C VAL A 215 14.73 0.40 11.85
N LEU A 216 14.18 -0.17 10.78
CA LEU A 216 13.55 -1.49 10.84
C LEU A 216 14.56 -2.60 11.13
N ASP A 217 15.75 -2.52 10.54
CA ASP A 217 16.87 -3.45 10.81
C ASP A 217 17.27 -3.40 12.28
N TYR A 218 17.56 -2.21 12.80
CA TYR A 218 18.03 -2.04 14.16
C TYR A 218 16.97 -2.50 15.20
N LEU A 219 15.69 -2.21 14.95
CA LEU A 219 14.59 -2.62 15.81
C LEU A 219 14.08 -4.04 15.54
N ASN A 220 14.69 -4.77 14.61
CA ASN A 220 14.29 -6.12 14.21
C ASN A 220 12.79 -6.24 13.88
N LEU A 221 12.28 -5.34 13.02
CA LEU A 221 10.85 -5.22 12.73
C LEU A 221 10.42 -5.85 11.40
N TRP A 222 11.33 -6.40 10.60
CA TRP A 222 11.03 -6.94 9.26
C TRP A 222 10.00 -8.08 9.28
N ASP A 223 10.06 -8.98 10.25
CA ASP A 223 9.11 -10.11 10.36
C ASP A 223 7.67 -9.63 10.64
N SER A 224 7.53 -8.46 11.25
CA SER A 224 6.24 -7.83 11.53
C SER A 224 5.77 -6.87 10.46
N PHE A 225 6.61 -6.57 9.46
CA PHE A 225 6.34 -5.60 8.42
C PHE A 225 5.04 -5.93 7.68
N SER A 226 4.17 -4.94 7.51
CA SER A 226 2.91 -5.15 6.82
C SER A 226 3.12 -5.35 5.32
N LYS A 227 2.22 -6.12 4.69
CA LYS A 227 2.25 -6.32 3.23
C LYS A 227 1.71 -5.11 2.44
N ARG A 228 1.57 -3.95 3.07
CA ARG A 228 1.18 -2.71 2.38
C ARG A 228 2.34 -2.22 1.52
N ILE A 229 2.07 -2.00 0.24
CA ILE A 229 3.09 -1.60 -0.75
C ILE A 229 3.25 -0.08 -0.88
N SER A 230 2.27 0.68 -0.37
CA SER A 230 2.28 2.15 -0.39
C SER A 230 1.29 2.73 0.60
N THR A 231 1.42 4.02 0.88
CA THR A 231 0.36 4.81 1.54
C THR A 231 -0.74 5.11 0.54
N ILE A 232 -2.00 4.88 0.94
CA ILE A 232 -3.18 5.15 0.11
C ILE A 232 -3.87 6.39 0.67
N TYR A 233 -4.03 7.41 -0.18
CA TYR A 233 -4.71 8.65 0.16
C TYR A 233 -6.15 8.58 -0.35
N LEU A 234 -7.11 8.55 0.59
CA LEU A 234 -8.54 8.61 0.30
C LEU A 234 -9.14 9.87 0.93
N PRO A 235 -10.29 10.35 0.44
CA PRO A 235 -10.90 11.59 0.93
C PRO A 235 -11.25 11.58 2.42
N ASP A 236 -11.53 10.42 3.01
CA ASP A 236 -11.86 10.27 4.43
C ASP A 236 -10.61 10.28 5.33
N LYS A 237 -9.59 9.50 4.98
CA LYS A 237 -8.33 9.37 5.72
C LYS A 237 -7.24 8.71 4.88
N LYS A 238 -5.98 8.94 5.21
CA LYS A 238 -4.87 8.17 4.67
C LYS A 238 -4.79 6.77 5.33
N ARG A 239 -4.41 5.76 4.55
CA ARG A 239 -4.05 4.41 5.02
C ARG A 239 -2.56 4.27 4.86
N SER A 240 -1.81 4.60 5.90
CA SER A 240 -0.35 4.64 5.87
C SER A 240 0.25 3.26 5.64
N MET A 241 1.34 3.19 4.88
CA MET A 241 2.15 1.99 4.70
C MET A 241 2.88 1.62 5.99
N LEU A 242 3.36 2.61 6.71
CA LEU A 242 4.06 2.47 7.99
C LEU A 242 3.18 2.90 9.17
N PRO A 243 3.39 2.33 10.37
CA PRO A 243 2.82 2.87 11.60
C PRO A 243 3.19 4.34 11.81
N GLY A 244 2.26 5.16 12.31
CA GLY A 244 2.51 6.58 12.54
C GLY A 244 3.67 6.87 13.50
N VAL A 245 3.96 5.96 14.44
CA VAL A 245 5.15 6.07 15.32
C VAL A 245 6.47 6.02 14.54
N LEU A 246 6.48 5.36 13.39
CA LEU A 246 7.63 5.35 12.48
C LEU A 246 7.53 6.50 11.48
N SER A 247 6.46 6.54 10.64
CA SER A 247 6.33 7.53 9.56
C SER A 247 6.29 8.97 10.07
N ASP A 248 5.47 9.24 11.08
CA ASP A 248 5.20 10.61 11.50
C ASP A 248 6.09 11.09 12.67
N CYS A 249 6.80 10.14 13.34
CA CYS A 249 7.62 10.46 14.50
C CYS A 249 9.11 10.20 14.24
N ILE A 250 9.53 8.93 14.20
CA ILE A 250 10.96 8.56 14.20
C ILE A 250 11.64 8.84 12.86
N CYS A 251 10.94 8.56 11.75
CA CYS A 251 11.51 8.69 10.41
C CYS A 251 11.22 10.04 9.75
N SER A 252 10.16 10.76 10.13
CA SER A 252 9.81 12.04 9.55
C SER A 252 10.90 13.12 9.81
N LEU A 253 11.33 13.80 8.75
CA LEU A 253 12.38 14.82 8.79
C LEU A 253 11.87 16.15 9.35
N LYS A 254 11.38 16.11 10.59
CA LYS A 254 10.85 17.29 11.29
C LYS A 254 11.93 18.27 11.69
N GLN A 255 11.61 19.55 11.58
CA GLN A 255 12.55 20.62 11.98
C GLN A 255 13.01 20.50 13.44
N LYS A 256 14.24 20.92 13.71
CA LYS A 256 14.89 20.86 15.03
C LYS A 256 15.03 19.43 15.59
N THR A 257 15.05 18.43 14.74
CA THR A 257 15.29 17.03 15.13
C THR A 257 16.42 16.43 14.31
N SER A 258 17.02 15.38 14.86
CA SER A 258 18.00 14.56 14.15
C SER A 258 17.32 13.32 13.58
N ARG A 259 17.65 12.92 12.36
CA ARG A 259 17.08 11.75 11.68
C ARG A 259 18.14 10.98 10.93
N ILE A 260 17.91 9.67 10.72
CA ILE A 260 18.81 8.86 9.90
C ILE A 260 18.37 8.99 8.45
N CYS A 261 19.29 9.39 7.59
CA CYS A 261 19.02 9.63 6.17
C CYS A 261 19.99 8.87 5.28
N LEU A 262 19.50 8.41 4.14
CA LEU A 262 20.33 8.07 3.00
C LEU A 262 20.53 9.34 2.19
N VAL A 263 21.79 9.74 2.01
CA VAL A 263 22.19 10.99 1.37
C VAL A 263 22.82 10.70 0.02
N LYS A 264 22.47 11.51 -0.97
CA LYS A 264 23.19 11.61 -2.24
C LYS A 264 23.62 13.05 -2.47
N GLU A 265 24.89 13.20 -2.80
CA GLU A 265 25.52 14.48 -3.11
C GLU A 265 25.70 14.62 -4.62
N PHE A 266 25.33 15.77 -5.14
CA PHE A 266 25.33 16.06 -6.58
C PHE A 266 26.17 17.30 -6.89
N GLU A 267 27.03 17.19 -7.89
CA GLU A 267 27.58 18.32 -8.62
C GLU A 267 26.74 18.62 -9.86
N PHE A 268 26.48 19.89 -10.13
CA PHE A 268 25.73 20.33 -11.29
C PHE A 268 26.62 21.08 -12.28
N CYS A 269 26.58 20.69 -13.55
CA CYS A 269 27.19 21.40 -14.66
C CYS A 269 26.10 21.72 -15.69
N ASN A 270 25.86 23.00 -15.96
CA ASN A 270 24.79 23.46 -16.87
C ASN A 270 23.42 22.83 -16.58
N GLY A 271 23.06 22.72 -15.30
CA GLY A 271 21.80 22.12 -14.87
C GLY A 271 21.73 20.59 -14.95
N ILE A 272 22.79 19.90 -15.37
CA ILE A 272 22.90 18.45 -15.36
C ILE A 272 23.58 18.00 -14.08
N GLY A 273 22.89 17.23 -13.24
CA GLY A 273 23.40 16.72 -11.97
C GLY A 273 24.13 15.39 -12.15
N LYS A 274 25.33 15.28 -11.57
CA LYS A 274 26.12 14.06 -11.43
C LYS A 274 26.21 13.69 -9.96
N CYS A 275 25.82 12.48 -9.58
CA CYS A 275 26.03 11.97 -8.23
C CYS A 275 27.51 11.71 -7.98
N ILE A 276 28.05 12.32 -6.96
CA ILE A 276 29.47 12.22 -6.56
C ILE A 276 29.65 11.38 -5.30
N ASN A 277 28.62 11.28 -4.46
CA ASN A 277 28.69 10.54 -3.21
C ASN A 277 27.33 9.95 -2.81
N THR A 278 27.32 8.82 -2.09
CA THR A 278 26.14 8.20 -1.50
C THR A 278 26.53 7.55 -0.17
N TYR A 279 25.86 7.97 0.92
CA TYR A 279 26.14 7.46 2.25
C TYR A 279 24.94 7.60 3.18
N VAL A 280 24.99 6.94 4.34
CA VAL A 280 24.01 7.11 5.42
C VAL A 280 24.58 8.01 6.50
N CYS A 281 23.77 8.89 7.03
CA CYS A 281 24.18 9.79 8.13
C CYS A 281 23.05 10.09 9.09
N LYS A 282 23.40 10.64 10.27
CA LYS A 282 22.49 11.39 11.12
C LYS A 282 22.43 12.82 10.62
N ALA A 283 21.28 13.26 10.09
CA ALA A 283 21.07 14.62 9.60
C ALA A 283 20.30 15.45 10.63
N ASN A 284 20.79 16.67 10.93
CA ASN A 284 20.11 17.61 11.80
C ASN A 284 19.23 18.53 10.96
N ILE A 285 17.92 18.32 11.01
CA ILE A 285 16.96 19.07 10.19
C ILE A 285 16.74 20.46 10.79
N SER A 286 17.07 21.48 10.01
CA SER A 286 17.00 22.88 10.48
C SER A 286 15.59 23.41 10.43
N ARG A 287 14.87 23.17 9.32
CA ARG A 287 13.55 23.75 9.10
C ARG A 287 12.69 22.95 8.11
N ASN A 288 11.37 23.04 8.31
CA ASN A 288 10.39 22.61 7.30
C ASN A 288 9.75 23.88 6.70
N TYR A 289 9.77 23.99 5.38
CA TYR A 289 9.16 25.08 4.63
C TYR A 289 7.94 24.61 3.84
N GLY A 290 6.98 25.50 3.68
CA GLY A 290 5.92 25.34 2.69
C GLY A 290 6.39 25.77 1.29
N PHE A 291 5.74 25.30 0.22
CA PHE A 291 6.07 25.68 -1.17
C PHE A 291 6.14 27.18 -1.44
N TYR A 292 5.36 27.99 -0.73
CA TYR A 292 5.25 29.44 -0.88
C TYR A 292 5.65 30.19 0.39
N ASP A 293 6.47 29.57 1.27
CA ASP A 293 6.95 30.22 2.49
C ASP A 293 7.89 31.38 2.11
N GLU A 294 7.54 32.61 2.49
CA GLU A 294 8.35 33.81 2.21
C GLU A 294 9.78 33.68 2.75
N LYS A 295 9.98 33.00 3.88
CA LYS A 295 11.30 32.75 4.44
C LYS A 295 12.15 31.82 3.61
N LEU A 296 11.53 30.88 2.88
CA LEU A 296 12.20 30.06 1.89
C LEU A 296 12.56 30.89 0.66
N LEU A 297 11.56 31.58 0.10
CA LEU A 297 11.72 32.35 -1.15
C LEU A 297 12.79 33.42 -1.05
N ASN A 298 12.99 34.02 0.15
CA ASN A 298 14.01 35.02 0.44
C ASN A 298 15.33 34.43 0.99
N HIS A 299 15.46 33.09 1.05
CA HIS A 299 16.66 32.44 1.58
C HIS A 299 17.74 32.30 0.51
N LYS A 300 18.97 32.71 0.84
CA LYS A 300 20.11 32.66 -0.10
C LYS A 300 20.37 31.25 -0.65
N ASP A 301 20.29 30.23 0.18
CA ASP A 301 20.51 28.84 -0.23
C ASP A 301 19.46 28.37 -1.23
N TYR A 302 18.22 28.78 -1.07
CA TYR A 302 17.15 28.44 -2.00
C TYR A 302 17.37 29.06 -3.39
N GLU A 303 17.74 30.34 -3.45
CA GLU A 303 18.07 31.00 -4.71
C GLU A 303 19.30 30.38 -5.39
N ASN A 304 20.32 30.03 -4.61
CA ASN A 304 21.50 29.31 -5.10
C ASN A 304 21.14 27.93 -5.64
N LEU A 305 20.27 27.19 -4.94
CA LEU A 305 19.78 25.89 -5.39
C LEU A 305 19.09 25.98 -6.74
N LYS A 306 18.13 26.89 -6.91
CA LYS A 306 17.43 27.08 -8.20
C LYS A 306 18.42 27.38 -9.34
N LYS A 307 19.35 28.28 -9.09
CA LYS A 307 20.37 28.69 -10.07
C LYS A 307 21.27 27.52 -10.49
N ILE A 308 21.77 26.74 -9.52
CA ILE A 308 22.70 25.62 -9.78
C ILE A 308 21.97 24.47 -10.45
N VAL A 309 20.77 24.14 -9.99
CA VAL A 309 19.93 23.06 -10.58
C VAL A 309 19.35 23.49 -11.95
N GLY A 310 19.30 24.78 -12.24
CA GLY A 310 18.80 25.33 -13.51
C GLY A 310 17.27 25.21 -13.60
N VAL A 311 16.54 25.71 -12.60
CA VAL A 311 15.08 25.69 -12.51
C VAL A 311 14.53 27.02 -11.99
N ASN A 312 13.27 27.31 -12.31
CA ASN A 312 12.64 28.58 -11.94
C ASN A 312 11.65 28.45 -10.78
N THR A 313 10.99 27.30 -10.63
CA THR A 313 9.95 27.10 -9.62
C THR A 313 10.39 26.11 -8.54
N THR A 314 9.74 26.18 -7.38
CA THR A 314 9.93 25.22 -6.28
C THR A 314 9.55 23.79 -6.70
N ASN A 315 8.44 23.66 -7.45
CA ASN A 315 7.98 22.35 -7.92
C ASN A 315 8.99 21.71 -8.88
N ASP A 316 9.56 22.48 -9.80
CA ASP A 316 10.58 21.98 -10.71
C ASP A 316 11.86 21.57 -9.97
N LEU A 317 12.24 22.34 -8.94
CA LEU A 317 13.40 22.02 -8.10
C LEU A 317 13.25 20.66 -7.45
N ILE A 318 12.15 20.45 -6.71
CA ILE A 318 11.89 19.19 -6.00
C ILE A 318 11.75 18.04 -7.00
N SER A 319 10.94 18.20 -8.04
CA SER A 319 10.71 17.17 -9.04
C SER A 319 12.02 16.72 -9.69
N LYS A 320 12.87 17.66 -10.09
CA LYS A 320 14.16 17.36 -10.74
C LYS A 320 15.10 16.62 -9.79
N LEU A 321 15.20 17.06 -8.54
CA LEU A 321 16.05 16.39 -7.54
C LEU A 321 15.56 14.99 -7.21
N MET A 322 14.24 14.78 -7.05
CA MET A 322 13.66 13.46 -6.77
C MET A 322 13.82 12.50 -7.95
N ILE A 323 13.60 12.97 -9.19
CA ILE A 323 13.84 12.16 -10.40
C ILE A 323 15.32 11.75 -10.46
N LEU A 324 16.23 12.70 -10.27
CA LEU A 324 17.67 12.42 -10.31
C LEU A 324 18.10 11.41 -9.22
N TYR A 325 17.59 11.57 -8.00
CA TYR A 325 17.84 10.66 -6.89
C TYR A 325 17.40 9.23 -7.22
N ASN A 326 16.18 9.07 -7.78
CA ASN A 326 15.59 7.76 -8.08
C ASN A 326 16.24 7.07 -9.29
N LEU A 327 16.65 7.81 -10.32
CA LEU A 327 17.35 7.25 -11.49
C LEU A 327 18.64 6.55 -11.06
N ILE A 328 19.39 7.14 -10.15
CA ILE A 328 20.66 6.57 -9.68
C ILE A 328 20.42 5.34 -8.79
N LEU A 329 19.35 5.30 -8.00
CA LEU A 329 18.97 4.10 -7.26
C LEU A 329 18.68 2.93 -8.21
N ARG A 330 17.94 3.17 -9.28
CA ARG A 330 17.62 2.15 -10.29
C ARG A 330 18.88 1.59 -10.96
N GLN A 331 19.83 2.44 -11.34
CA GLN A 331 21.09 2.00 -11.93
C GLN A 331 21.90 1.12 -10.97
N ALA A 332 21.95 1.47 -9.69
CA ALA A 332 22.65 0.68 -8.67
C ALA A 332 22.01 -0.69 -8.43
N LEU A 333 20.70 -0.83 -8.59
CA LEU A 333 19.97 -2.10 -8.48
C LEU A 333 20.22 -2.99 -9.70
N ILE A 334 20.19 -2.43 -10.92
CA ILE A 334 20.42 -3.18 -12.16
C ILE A 334 21.87 -3.73 -12.21
N ASN A 335 22.84 -2.97 -11.69
CA ASN A 335 24.25 -3.40 -11.67
C ASN A 335 24.56 -4.48 -10.60
N ARG A 336 23.59 -4.84 -9.75
CA ARG A 336 23.72 -5.90 -8.73
C ARG A 336 22.95 -7.18 -9.08
N SER A 337 22.13 -7.15 -10.11
CA SER A 337 21.41 -8.30 -10.68
C SER A 337 22.20 -8.90 -11.85
#